data_afecf990737fdbdbe303c0f420bc237a
#
_entry.id   afecf990737fdbdbe303c0f420bc237a
#
_cell.length_a   1.000
_cell.length_b   1.000
_cell.length_c   1.000
_cell.angle_alpha   90.00
_cell.angle_beta   90.00
_cell.angle_gamma   90.00
#
_symmetry.space_group_name_H-M   'P 1'
#
loop_
_entity.id
_entity.type
_entity.pdbx_description
1 polymer ?
#
loop_
_entity_poly.entity_id
_entity_poly.type
_entity_poly.pdbx_seq_one_letter_code
_entity_poly.pdbx_strand_id
1 'polypeptide(L)'
;IVQRGADLAVASRHVPGGGVKDWPKSREYISAFANLLAQPCTGIHDATSGFFLMRRSMVEGVAVNPIGFKIGLEFYVKGRYRRYEEVPYVFTDRRHGKSKFTWREVVNYLRQLVSLMGYRLGRWWTRWRGASPARS
;
A
#
# COMPACT_ATOMS: atom_id res chain seq x y z
N ILE A 1 17.06 -1.67 -2.18
CA ILE A 1 16.74 -0.38 -2.82
C ILE A 1 17.95 0.18 -3.52
N VAL A 2 19.03 0.48 -2.79
CA VAL A 2 20.21 1.15 -3.37
C VAL A 2 20.86 0.31 -4.45
N GLN A 3 21.03 -0.99 -4.23
CA GLN A 3 21.72 -1.89 -5.17
C GLN A 3 20.89 -2.24 -6.41
N ARG A 4 19.56 -2.23 -6.30
CA ARG A 4 18.66 -2.62 -7.41
C ARG A 4 17.95 -1.45 -8.08
N GLY A 5 18.23 -0.22 -7.67
CA GLY A 5 17.68 0.99 -8.29
C GLY A 5 16.19 1.19 -8.07
N ALA A 6 15.57 0.49 -7.09
CA ALA A 6 14.17 0.72 -6.74
C ALA A 6 14.00 2.01 -5.93
N ASP A 7 12.88 2.68 -6.10
CA ASP A 7 12.52 3.86 -5.31
C ASP A 7 11.78 3.47 -4.03
N LEU A 8 11.05 2.35 -4.09
CA LEU A 8 10.27 1.78 -3.01
C LEU A 8 10.57 0.29 -2.88
N ALA A 9 10.80 -0.19 -1.65
CA ALA A 9 10.79 -1.62 -1.33
C ALA A 9 9.76 -1.89 -0.25
N VAL A 10 8.95 -2.91 -0.44
CA VAL A 10 7.92 -3.34 0.50
C VAL A 10 8.25 -4.76 0.95
N ALA A 11 8.34 -4.98 2.26
CA ALA A 11 8.45 -6.33 2.79
C ALA A 11 7.07 -7.00 2.66
N SER A 12 7.00 -8.04 1.85
CA SER A 12 5.75 -8.67 1.46
C SER A 12 5.64 -10.09 1.99
N ARG A 13 4.49 -10.39 2.59
CA ARG A 13 4.11 -11.73 3.06
C ARG A 13 3.40 -12.53 1.98
N HIS A 14 3.00 -11.88 0.88
CA HIS A 14 2.14 -12.41 -0.16
C HIS A 14 2.87 -12.65 -1.50
N VAL A 15 4.21 -12.59 -1.49
CA VAL A 15 5.05 -12.97 -2.64
C VAL A 15 5.75 -14.32 -2.36
N PRO A 16 6.22 -15.04 -3.38
CA PRO A 16 6.96 -16.29 -3.19
C PRO A 16 8.13 -16.12 -2.20
N GLY A 17 8.20 -16.98 -1.18
CA GLY A 17 9.16 -16.89 -0.09
C GLY A 17 8.73 -16.01 1.09
N GLY A 18 7.63 -15.26 0.97
CA GLY A 18 6.99 -14.55 2.06
C GLY A 18 5.97 -15.42 2.80
N GLY A 19 5.50 -14.94 3.96
CA GLY A 19 4.48 -15.66 4.71
C GLY A 19 4.26 -15.11 6.11
N VAL A 20 3.42 -15.83 6.86
CA VAL A 20 3.13 -15.55 8.27
C VAL A 20 3.35 -16.81 9.08
N LYS A 21 3.84 -16.66 10.31
CA LYS A 21 4.04 -17.74 11.25
C LYS A 21 3.24 -17.48 12.51
N ASP A 22 2.61 -18.55 13.01
CA ASP A 22 1.82 -18.52 14.24
C ASP A 22 0.57 -17.59 14.20
N TRP A 23 0.03 -17.33 13.01
CA TRP A 23 -1.22 -16.60 12.86
C TRP A 23 -2.44 -17.53 12.87
N PRO A 24 -3.56 -17.09 13.48
CA PRO A 24 -4.85 -17.74 13.26
C PRO A 24 -5.25 -17.63 11.78
N LYS A 25 -5.84 -18.69 11.23
CA LYS A 25 -6.30 -18.73 9.83
C LYS A 25 -7.25 -17.59 9.47
N SER A 26 -8.15 -17.22 10.39
CA SER A 26 -9.04 -16.07 10.23
C SER A 26 -8.28 -14.76 9.95
N ARG A 27 -7.15 -14.54 10.63
CA ARG A 27 -6.32 -13.35 10.43
C ARG A 27 -5.59 -13.37 9.09
N GLU A 28 -5.18 -14.55 8.63
CA GLU A 28 -4.59 -14.71 7.30
C GLU A 28 -5.61 -14.32 6.22
N TYR A 29 -6.86 -14.84 6.28
CA TYR A 29 -7.92 -14.51 5.34
C TYR A 29 -8.28 -13.03 5.35
N ILE A 30 -8.41 -12.41 6.52
CA ILE A 30 -8.67 -10.98 6.64
C ILE A 30 -7.55 -10.16 5.99
N SER A 31 -6.29 -10.55 6.23
CA SER A 31 -5.13 -9.87 5.62
C SER A 31 -5.12 -10.02 4.10
N ALA A 32 -5.36 -11.23 3.59
CA ALA A 32 -5.43 -11.49 2.16
C ALA A 32 -6.55 -10.71 1.49
N PHE A 33 -7.75 -10.68 2.09
CA PHE A 33 -8.88 -9.90 1.59
C PHE A 33 -8.61 -8.39 1.60
N ALA A 34 -8.01 -7.87 2.68
CA ALA A 34 -7.64 -6.47 2.73
C ALA A 34 -6.64 -6.10 1.62
N ASN A 35 -5.65 -6.94 1.35
CA ASN A 35 -4.70 -6.72 0.27
C ASN A 35 -5.37 -6.79 -1.11
N LEU A 36 -6.29 -7.74 -1.32
CA LEU A 36 -7.07 -7.85 -2.55
C LEU A 36 -7.84 -6.56 -2.84
N LEU A 37 -8.47 -5.97 -1.83
CA LEU A 37 -9.18 -4.68 -1.96
C LEU A 37 -8.24 -3.50 -2.29
N ALA A 38 -7.00 -3.54 -1.84
CA ALA A 38 -6.02 -2.48 -2.09
C ALA A 38 -5.33 -2.61 -3.46
N GLN A 39 -5.30 -3.79 -4.06
CA GLN A 39 -4.59 -4.04 -5.32
C GLN A 39 -4.96 -3.07 -6.46
N PRO A 40 -6.25 -2.78 -6.72
CA PRO A 40 -6.63 -1.84 -7.77
C PRO A 40 -6.04 -0.44 -7.57
N CYS A 41 -5.74 -0.07 -6.32
CA CYS A 41 -5.18 1.24 -5.99
C CYS A 41 -3.65 1.26 -6.06
N THR A 42 -2.98 0.17 -5.68
CA THR A 42 -1.53 0.18 -5.44
C THR A 42 -0.74 -0.66 -6.43
N GLY A 43 -1.29 -1.78 -6.88
CA GLY A 43 -0.58 -2.83 -7.61
C GLY A 43 0.37 -3.66 -6.74
N ILE A 44 0.46 -3.40 -5.43
CA ILE A 44 1.34 -4.08 -4.47
C ILE A 44 0.59 -5.24 -3.84
N HIS A 45 1.20 -6.43 -3.77
CA HIS A 45 0.57 -7.63 -3.21
C HIS A 45 0.35 -7.54 -1.71
N ASP A 46 1.29 -6.93 -0.98
CA ASP A 46 1.15 -6.68 0.46
C ASP A 46 1.05 -5.19 0.79
N ALA A 47 0.00 -4.55 0.28
CA ALA A 47 -0.28 -3.14 0.52
C ALA A 47 -0.60 -2.83 2.00
N THR A 48 -0.89 -3.85 2.81
CA THR A 48 -1.12 -3.71 4.25
C THR A 48 0.14 -3.86 5.09
N SER A 49 1.28 -4.17 4.47
CA SER A 49 2.56 -4.21 5.16
C SER A 49 2.94 -2.83 5.69
N GLY A 50 3.29 -2.77 6.97
CA GLY A 50 3.87 -1.59 7.59
C GLY A 50 5.39 -1.54 7.49
N PHE A 51 5.99 -2.50 6.79
CA PHE A 51 7.43 -2.65 6.66
C PHE A 51 7.85 -2.27 5.24
N PHE A 52 8.29 -1.05 5.06
CA PHE A 52 8.72 -0.55 3.75
C PHE A 52 9.87 0.43 3.90
N LEU A 53 10.63 0.56 2.83
CA LEU A 53 11.71 1.52 2.69
C LEU A 53 11.51 2.29 1.39
N MET A 54 11.63 3.61 1.43
CA MET A 54 11.42 4.46 0.26
C MET A 54 12.45 5.57 0.16
N ARG A 55 12.72 6.03 -1.06
CA ARG A 55 13.51 7.24 -1.28
C ARG A 55 12.74 8.47 -0.81
N ARG A 56 13.42 9.41 -0.17
CA ARG A 56 12.82 10.65 0.28
C ARG A 56 12.17 11.45 -0.85
N SER A 57 12.80 11.48 -2.01
CA SER A 57 12.29 12.16 -3.21
C SER A 57 10.91 11.65 -3.67
N MET A 58 10.54 10.41 -3.29
CA MET A 58 9.24 9.83 -3.61
C MET A 58 8.08 10.58 -2.95
N VAL A 59 8.31 11.17 -1.79
CA VAL A 59 7.28 11.81 -0.95
C VAL A 59 7.43 13.32 -0.84
N GLU A 60 8.49 13.89 -1.38
CA GLU A 60 8.69 15.34 -1.40
C GLU A 60 7.58 16.05 -2.16
N GLY A 61 6.91 17.01 -1.51
CA GLY A 61 5.77 17.76 -2.09
C GLY A 61 4.49 16.92 -2.28
N VAL A 62 4.41 15.72 -1.70
CA VAL A 62 3.22 14.90 -1.72
C VAL A 62 2.39 15.16 -0.47
N ALA A 63 1.16 15.64 -0.65
CA ALA A 63 0.21 15.79 0.45
C ALA A 63 -0.34 14.43 0.86
N VAL A 64 0.06 13.94 2.03
CA VAL A 64 -0.45 12.70 2.63
C VAL A 64 -1.49 13.05 3.70
N ASN A 65 -2.57 12.29 3.71
CA ASN A 65 -3.64 12.44 4.70
C ASN A 65 -4.02 11.05 5.24
N PRO A 66 -3.18 10.45 6.09
CA PRO A 66 -3.38 9.09 6.55
C PRO A 66 -4.59 8.98 7.47
N ILE A 67 -5.41 7.96 7.22
CA ILE A 67 -6.52 7.58 8.08
C ILE A 67 -6.14 6.28 8.79
N GLY A 68 -5.98 6.32 10.12
CA GLY A 68 -5.56 5.16 10.92
C GLY A 68 -4.08 4.80 10.75
N PHE A 69 -3.76 3.51 10.87
CA PHE A 69 -2.37 3.03 10.92
C PHE A 69 -1.74 2.72 9.55
N LYS A 70 -2.47 2.83 8.47
CA LYS A 70 -2.05 2.36 7.14
C LYS A 70 -1.44 3.47 6.28
N ILE A 71 -0.53 4.24 6.86
CA ILE A 71 0.15 5.33 6.14
C ILE A 71 0.87 4.85 4.86
N GLY A 72 1.33 3.61 4.83
CA GLY A 72 1.94 3.01 3.63
C GLY A 72 1.07 3.12 2.39
N LEU A 73 -0.26 2.95 2.52
CA LEU A 73 -1.19 3.08 1.40
C LEU A 73 -1.15 4.47 0.74
N GLU A 74 -1.01 5.53 1.54
CA GLU A 74 -0.87 6.89 1.03
C GLU A 74 0.39 7.02 0.16
N PHE A 75 1.51 6.49 0.65
CA PHE A 75 2.77 6.52 -0.08
C PHE A 75 2.75 5.67 -1.34
N TYR A 76 2.09 4.50 -1.29
CA TYR A 76 1.99 3.61 -2.45
C TYR A 76 1.14 4.21 -3.57
N VAL A 77 0.08 4.95 -3.22
CA VAL A 77 -0.84 5.53 -4.21
C VAL A 77 -0.41 6.92 -4.68
N LYS A 78 0.05 7.77 -3.75
CA LYS A 78 0.37 9.18 -4.02
C LYS A 78 1.85 9.43 -4.30
N GLY A 79 2.73 8.55 -3.84
CA GLY A 79 4.18 8.68 -4.01
C GLY A 79 4.61 8.70 -5.48
N ARG A 80 5.72 9.40 -5.75
CA ARG A 80 6.32 9.52 -7.07
C ARG A 80 7.46 8.51 -7.20
N TYR A 81 7.18 7.31 -7.68
CA TYR A 81 8.18 6.29 -7.92
C TYR A 81 8.03 5.69 -9.32
N ARG A 82 9.15 5.26 -9.88
CA ARG A 82 9.21 4.58 -11.18
C ARG A 82 9.28 3.07 -11.00
N ARG A 83 9.98 2.63 -9.96
CA ARG A 83 10.23 1.22 -9.70
C ARG A 83 10.00 0.90 -8.23
N TYR A 84 9.22 -0.15 -7.98
CA TYR A 84 9.10 -0.75 -6.66
C TYR A 84 9.51 -2.21 -6.69
N GLU A 85 9.90 -2.74 -5.55
CA GLU A 85 10.20 -4.14 -5.34
C GLU A 85 9.46 -4.66 -4.11
N GLU A 86 8.92 -5.87 -4.20
CA GLU A 86 8.42 -6.60 -3.05
C GLU A 86 9.46 -7.63 -2.63
N VAL A 87 9.91 -7.52 -1.39
CA VAL A 87 10.92 -8.40 -0.81
C VAL A 87 10.20 -9.43 0.07
N PRO A 88 10.42 -10.73 -0.15
CA PRO A 88 9.79 -11.75 0.66
C PRO A 88 10.18 -11.60 2.13
N TYR A 89 9.18 -11.71 3.00
CA TYR A 89 9.33 -11.52 4.43
C TYR A 89 8.40 -12.46 5.19
N VAL A 90 8.93 -13.17 6.16
CA VAL A 90 8.14 -14.03 7.05
C VAL A 90 7.85 -13.26 8.34
N PHE A 91 6.59 -12.93 8.53
CA PHE A 91 6.14 -12.27 9.76
C PHE A 91 5.86 -13.31 10.85
N THR A 92 6.54 -13.18 11.98
CA THR A 92 6.25 -13.98 13.19
C THR A 92 5.48 -13.11 14.16
N ASP A 93 4.37 -13.65 14.71
CA ASP A 93 3.56 -12.89 15.66
C ASP A 93 4.33 -12.61 16.95
N ARG A 94 4.04 -11.49 17.59
CA ARG A 94 4.67 -11.12 18.86
C ARG A 94 4.14 -12.03 19.96
N ARG A 95 5.02 -12.57 20.78
CA ARG A 95 4.63 -13.40 21.93
C ARG A 95 3.85 -12.61 22.99
N HIS A 96 3.99 -11.29 23.03
CA HIS A 96 3.30 -10.39 23.95
C HIS A 96 2.71 -9.20 23.20
N GLY A 97 1.43 -8.95 23.43
CA GLY A 97 0.70 -7.82 22.88
C GLY A 97 -0.68 -8.22 22.33
N LYS A 98 -1.69 -7.43 22.64
CA LYS A 98 -3.04 -7.62 22.06
C LYS A 98 -3.07 -7.04 20.66
N SER A 99 -3.60 -7.77 19.70
CA SER A 99 -3.90 -7.25 18.38
C SER A 99 -4.86 -6.05 18.52
N LYS A 100 -4.46 -4.89 17.97
CA LYS A 100 -5.31 -3.69 17.93
C LYS A 100 -6.35 -3.75 16.80
N PHE A 101 -6.67 -4.96 16.33
CA PHE A 101 -7.68 -5.13 15.31
C PHE A 101 -9.06 -4.88 15.90
N THR A 102 -9.63 -3.74 15.59
CA THR A 102 -10.98 -3.34 15.99
C THR A 102 -11.80 -3.08 14.73
N TRP A 103 -13.13 -3.16 14.85
CA TRP A 103 -14.06 -2.80 13.78
C TRP A 103 -13.84 -1.38 13.28
N ARG A 104 -13.45 -0.48 14.16
CA ARG A 104 -13.08 0.91 13.83
C ARG A 104 -11.93 0.97 12.82
N GLU A 105 -10.93 0.10 12.95
CA GLU A 105 -9.81 0.02 12.02
C GLU A 105 -10.23 -0.51 10.64
N VAL A 106 -11.18 -1.41 10.58
CA VAL A 106 -11.75 -1.87 9.31
C VAL A 106 -12.46 -0.71 8.60
N VAL A 107 -13.29 0.04 9.31
CA VAL A 107 -13.98 1.21 8.75
C VAL A 107 -12.98 2.28 8.28
N ASN A 108 -11.96 2.59 9.08
CA ASN A 108 -10.91 3.52 8.71
C ASN A 108 -10.16 3.08 7.45
N TYR A 109 -9.86 1.79 7.35
CA TYR A 109 -9.21 1.21 6.19
C TYR A 109 -10.06 1.36 4.92
N LEU A 110 -11.34 1.02 4.99
CA LEU A 110 -12.26 1.16 3.85
C LEU A 110 -12.42 2.62 3.42
N ARG A 111 -12.54 3.53 4.39
CA ARG A 111 -12.60 4.99 4.11
C ARG A 111 -11.33 5.47 3.41
N GLN A 112 -10.17 5.03 3.86
CA GLN A 112 -8.90 5.36 3.22
C GLN A 112 -8.83 4.82 1.79
N LEU A 113 -9.23 3.56 1.55
CA LEU A 113 -9.27 2.99 0.21
C LEU A 113 -10.18 3.79 -0.73
N VAL A 114 -11.41 4.11 -0.30
CA VAL A 114 -12.35 4.90 -1.11
C VAL A 114 -11.74 6.27 -1.46
N SER A 115 -11.13 6.95 -0.49
CA SER A 115 -10.44 8.23 -0.71
C SER A 115 -9.31 8.11 -1.73
N LEU A 116 -8.49 7.07 -1.62
CA LEU A 116 -7.36 6.83 -2.53
C LEU A 116 -7.81 6.42 -3.94
N MET A 117 -8.90 5.65 -4.05
CA MET A 117 -9.51 5.35 -5.34
C MET A 117 -10.01 6.62 -6.02
N GLY A 118 -10.71 7.49 -5.29
CA GLY A 118 -11.16 8.80 -5.79
C GLY A 118 -9.99 9.67 -6.28
N TYR A 119 -8.90 9.72 -5.52
CA TYR A 119 -7.68 10.42 -5.90
C TYR A 119 -7.07 9.87 -7.21
N ARG A 120 -7.00 8.55 -7.34
CA ARG A 120 -6.45 7.89 -8.55
C ARG A 120 -7.32 8.14 -9.78
N LEU A 121 -8.63 8.03 -9.64
CA LEU A 121 -9.59 8.32 -10.71
C LEU A 121 -9.53 9.79 -11.15
N GLY A 122 -9.45 10.72 -10.20
CA GLY A 122 -9.30 12.15 -10.48
C GLY A 122 -8.02 12.45 -11.26
N ARG A 123 -6.90 11.82 -10.89
CA ARG A 123 -5.63 11.95 -11.64
C ARG A 123 -5.72 11.37 -13.05
N TRP A 124 -6.39 10.25 -13.23
CA TRP A 124 -6.61 9.64 -14.55
C TRP A 124 -7.45 10.59 -15.42
N TRP A 125 -8.53 11.14 -14.89
CA TRP A 125 -9.42 12.08 -15.58
C TRP A 125 -8.73 13.37 -16.01
N THR A 126 -7.91 13.97 -15.16
CA THR A 126 -7.14 15.18 -15.49
C THR A 126 -6.10 14.91 -16.59
N ARG A 127 -5.46 13.76 -16.57
CA ARG A 127 -4.52 13.36 -17.64
C ARG A 127 -5.23 13.17 -18.98
N TRP A 128 -6.41 12.60 -18.96
CA TRP A 128 -7.19 12.37 -20.18
C TRP A 128 -7.70 13.68 -20.79
N ARG A 129 -8.16 14.62 -19.98
CA ARG A 129 -8.59 15.96 -20.43
C ARG A 129 -7.43 16.84 -20.94
N GLY A 130 -6.24 16.69 -20.39
CA GLY A 130 -5.04 17.40 -20.83
C GLY A 130 -4.42 16.87 -22.12
N ALA A 131 -4.84 15.69 -22.57
CA ALA A 131 -4.39 15.04 -23.81
C ALA A 131 -5.28 15.36 -25.02
N SER A 132 -6.10 16.42 -24.99
CA SER A 132 -6.80 16.89 -26.21
C SER A 132 -5.76 17.30 -27.26
N PRO A 133 -5.81 16.73 -28.48
CA PRO A 133 -4.90 17.13 -29.52
C PRO A 133 -5.13 18.61 -29.84
N ALA A 134 -4.04 19.38 -29.89
CA ALA A 134 -4.07 20.72 -30.47
C ALA A 134 -4.68 20.61 -31.87
N ARG A 135 -5.81 21.25 -32.08
CA ARG A 135 -6.38 21.40 -33.41
C ARG A 135 -5.43 22.30 -34.20
N SER A 136 -4.76 21.72 -35.16
CA SER A 136 -4.10 22.43 -36.25
C SER A 136 -5.15 23.04 -37.15
#